data_e1a4cbec58f5c070c4d79ce471a21a18
#
_entry.id   e1a4cbec58f5c070c4d79ce471a21a18
#
_cell.length_a   1.000
_cell.length_b   1.000
_cell.length_c   1.000
_cell.angle_alpha   90.00
_cell.angle_beta   90.00
_cell.angle_gamma   90.00
#
_symmetry.space_group_name_H-M   'P 1'
#
loop_
_entity.id
_entity.type
_entity.pdbx_description
1 polymer ?
#
loop_
_entity_poly.entity_id
_entity_poly.type
_entity_poly.pdbx_seq_one_letter_code
_entity_poly.pdbx_strand_id
1 'polypeptide(L)'
;MTEVKGFLRDFRLSVPEAIYTCNGIKICGRRIKSVLFSTDVSIIRNSNADAVIAVYPFTPQPVITQAVMMAADTPVFVGIGGGLTKGERVLGLGRHAEYQGAFGVVVNAPTPNSTVKELKEAL
;
A
#
# COMPACT_ATOMS: atom_id res chain seq x y z
N MET A 1 -18.86 25.61 -30.71
CA MET A 1 -18.37 24.31 -30.25
C MET A 1 -18.90 24.03 -28.85
N THR A 2 -19.60 22.92 -28.69
CA THR A 2 -20.15 22.57 -27.38
C THR A 2 -19.03 21.96 -26.53
N GLU A 3 -18.78 22.59 -25.41
CA GLU A 3 -17.84 22.04 -24.43
C GLU A 3 -18.53 20.93 -23.64
N VAL A 4 -18.05 19.74 -23.77
CA VAL A 4 -18.55 18.61 -22.99
C VAL A 4 -17.60 18.41 -21.79
N LYS A 5 -18.08 18.80 -20.62
CA LYS A 5 -17.38 18.46 -19.40
C LYS A 5 -17.74 17.04 -19.02
N GLY A 6 -16.80 16.12 -19.23
CA GLY A 6 -16.97 14.74 -18.83
C GLY A 6 -16.92 14.63 -17.31
N PHE A 7 -18.01 14.20 -16.71
CA PHE A 7 -18.08 13.96 -15.27
C PHE A 7 -16.97 13.00 -14.80
N LEU A 8 -16.65 12.01 -15.63
CA LEU A 8 -15.61 11.01 -15.32
C LEU A 8 -14.19 11.61 -15.29
N ARG A 9 -13.93 12.65 -16.07
CA ARG A 9 -12.60 13.28 -16.09
C ARG A 9 -12.30 14.07 -14.84
N ASP A 10 -13.32 14.64 -14.22
CA ASP A 10 -13.19 15.45 -13.02
C ASP A 10 -13.31 14.61 -11.75
N PHE A 11 -13.67 13.33 -11.91
CA PHE A 11 -13.84 12.44 -10.76
C PHE A 11 -12.50 11.90 -10.30
N ARG A 12 -12.12 12.30 -9.09
CA ARG A 12 -10.98 11.74 -8.38
C ARG A 12 -11.38 11.43 -6.95
N LEU A 13 -10.74 10.41 -6.41
CA LEU A 13 -10.83 10.13 -4.98
C LEU A 13 -9.88 11.10 -4.27
N SER A 14 -10.45 12.16 -3.76
CA SER A 14 -9.69 13.22 -3.11
C SER A 14 -9.68 13.05 -1.60
N VAL A 15 -8.49 13.23 -1.02
CA VAL A 15 -8.33 13.27 0.43
C VAL A 15 -9.00 14.57 0.94
N PRO A 16 -9.75 14.50 2.06
CA PRO A 16 -10.31 15.71 2.66
C PRO A 16 -9.21 16.73 2.99
N GLU A 17 -9.47 18.01 2.71
CA GLU A 17 -8.48 19.07 2.93
C GLU A 17 -7.99 19.17 4.37
N ALA A 18 -8.84 18.83 5.33
CA ALA A 18 -8.46 18.83 6.75
C ALA A 18 -7.23 17.96 7.04
N ILE A 19 -6.97 16.96 6.23
CA ILE A 19 -5.81 16.07 6.39
C ILE A 19 -4.49 16.84 6.28
N TYR A 20 -4.44 17.87 5.45
CA TYR A 20 -3.21 18.65 5.25
C TYR A 20 -2.79 19.44 6.48
N THR A 21 -3.68 19.64 7.44
CA THR A 21 -3.36 20.28 8.70
C THR A 21 -2.78 19.33 9.74
N CYS A 22 -2.83 18.02 9.49
CA CYS A 22 -2.29 17.01 10.37
C CYS A 22 -0.77 16.93 10.23
N ASN A 23 -0.10 16.46 11.28
CA ASN A 23 1.35 16.27 11.26
C ASN A 23 1.77 15.08 10.41
N GLY A 24 0.93 14.04 10.33
CA GLY A 24 1.26 12.80 9.65
C GLY A 24 2.38 12.02 10.34
N ILE A 25 2.95 11.09 9.60
CA ILE A 25 4.12 10.33 10.03
C ILE A 25 5.23 10.49 8.98
N LYS A 26 6.47 10.35 9.43
CA LYS A 26 7.61 10.42 8.53
C LYS A 26 8.23 9.03 8.43
N ILE A 27 8.24 8.48 7.23
CA ILE A 27 8.81 7.16 6.97
C ILE A 27 9.88 7.31 5.88
N CYS A 28 11.10 6.87 6.19
CA CYS A 28 12.24 6.96 5.27
C CYS A 28 12.39 8.34 4.64
N GLY A 29 12.26 9.38 5.47
CA GLY A 29 12.39 10.77 5.02
C GLY A 29 11.16 11.36 4.35
N ARG A 30 10.11 10.60 4.15
CA ARG A 30 8.89 11.02 3.47
C ARG A 30 7.75 11.19 4.46
N ARG A 31 7.10 12.37 4.40
CA ARG A 31 5.95 12.66 5.26
C ARG A 31 4.69 12.11 4.62
N ILE A 32 3.96 11.31 5.39
CA ILE A 32 2.73 10.65 4.94
C ILE A 32 1.60 11.09 5.85
N LYS A 33 0.60 11.77 5.27
CA LYS A 33 -0.58 12.25 5.99
C LYS A 33 -1.84 11.49 5.65
N SER A 34 -1.84 10.77 4.55
CA SER A 34 -2.99 10.01 4.09
C SER A 34 -2.56 8.70 3.46
N VAL A 35 -3.36 7.66 3.67
CA VAL A 35 -3.07 6.33 3.14
C VAL A 35 -4.34 5.75 2.53
N LEU A 36 -4.22 5.23 1.33
CA LEU A 36 -5.29 4.51 0.67
C LEU A 36 -5.10 3.00 0.88
N PHE A 37 -6.11 2.34 1.43
CA PHE A 37 -6.12 0.89 1.62
C PHE A 37 -6.86 0.26 0.45
N SER A 38 -6.16 -0.31 -0.50
CA SER A 38 -6.79 -0.90 -1.69
C SER A 38 -5.82 -1.76 -2.48
N THR A 39 -6.39 -2.67 -3.27
CA THR A 39 -5.69 -3.37 -4.35
C THR A 39 -6.37 -3.13 -5.69
N ASP A 40 -7.38 -2.27 -5.72
CA ASP A 40 -8.04 -1.88 -6.97
C ASP A 40 -7.17 -0.87 -7.70
N VAL A 41 -6.62 -1.27 -8.82
CA VAL A 41 -5.67 -0.44 -9.59
C VAL A 41 -6.31 0.84 -10.13
N SER A 42 -7.59 0.80 -10.45
CA SER A 42 -8.31 1.99 -10.92
C SER A 42 -8.45 3.03 -9.81
N ILE A 43 -8.79 2.59 -8.60
CA ILE A 43 -8.88 3.45 -7.43
C ILE A 43 -7.50 4.03 -7.09
N ILE A 44 -6.49 3.18 -7.06
CA ILE A 44 -5.11 3.59 -6.76
C ILE A 44 -4.63 4.66 -7.73
N ARG A 45 -4.91 4.48 -9.01
CA ARG A 45 -4.48 5.41 -10.05
C ARG A 45 -5.20 6.76 -9.97
N ASN A 46 -6.39 6.80 -9.41
CA ASN A 46 -7.23 7.98 -9.37
C ASN A 46 -7.38 8.59 -7.97
N SER A 47 -6.50 8.26 -7.04
CA SER A 47 -6.46 8.82 -5.70
C SER A 47 -5.27 9.77 -5.55
N ASN A 48 -5.43 10.80 -4.71
CA ASN A 48 -4.35 11.72 -4.35
C ASN A 48 -3.79 11.46 -2.95
N ALA A 49 -4.02 10.27 -2.38
CA ALA A 49 -3.43 9.90 -1.10
C ALA A 49 -1.91 9.86 -1.18
N ASP A 50 -1.24 10.13 -0.07
CA ASP A 50 0.23 10.19 0.00
C ASP A 50 0.90 8.83 -0.16
N ALA A 51 0.19 7.77 0.18
CA ALA A 51 0.71 6.40 0.12
C ALA A 51 -0.42 5.41 -0.08
N VAL A 52 -0.08 4.20 -0.46
CA VAL A 52 -1.01 3.09 -0.62
C VAL A 52 -0.57 1.93 0.27
N ILE A 53 -1.53 1.33 0.96
CA ILE A 53 -1.34 0.03 1.59
C ILE A 53 -2.12 -0.98 0.77
N ALA A 54 -1.42 -1.91 0.15
CA ALA A 54 -2.04 -3.00 -0.60
C ALA A 54 -2.60 -4.01 0.39
N VAL A 55 -3.93 -4.03 0.55
CA VAL A 55 -4.63 -4.96 1.42
C VAL A 55 -5.31 -6.01 0.57
N TYR A 56 -5.11 -7.26 0.96
CA TYR A 56 -5.63 -8.38 0.21
C TYR A 56 -6.80 -9.02 0.98
N PRO A 57 -7.95 -9.18 0.33
CA PRO A 57 -9.06 -9.92 0.95
C PRO A 57 -8.77 -11.42 1.05
N PHE A 58 -7.78 -11.88 0.30
CA PHE A 58 -7.33 -13.27 0.28
C PHE A 58 -5.84 -13.33 0.62
N THR A 59 -5.23 -14.50 0.43
CA THR A 59 -3.79 -14.66 0.62
C THR A 59 -3.03 -13.72 -0.32
N PRO A 60 -2.05 -12.96 0.16
CA PRO A 60 -1.25 -12.09 -0.68
C PRO A 60 -0.55 -12.84 -1.81
N GLN A 61 -0.55 -12.23 -2.99
CA GLN A 61 0.05 -12.82 -4.19
C GLN A 61 0.97 -11.80 -4.87
N PRO A 62 2.21 -12.19 -5.20
CA PRO A 62 3.18 -11.29 -5.83
C PRO A 62 2.70 -10.67 -7.13
N VAL A 63 1.88 -11.36 -7.92
CA VAL A 63 1.37 -10.81 -9.17
C VAL A 63 0.43 -9.62 -8.93
N ILE A 64 -0.35 -9.66 -7.86
CA ILE A 64 -1.23 -8.55 -7.49
C ILE A 64 -0.38 -7.39 -6.97
N THR A 65 0.60 -7.67 -6.14
CA THR A 65 1.54 -6.66 -5.66
C THR A 65 2.22 -5.94 -6.82
N GLN A 66 2.66 -6.67 -7.82
CA GLN A 66 3.28 -6.09 -9.01
C GLN A 66 2.32 -5.15 -9.74
N ALA A 67 1.06 -5.55 -9.90
CA ALA A 67 0.05 -4.71 -10.55
C ALA A 67 -0.17 -3.40 -9.77
N VAL A 68 -0.23 -3.47 -8.45
CA VAL A 68 -0.35 -2.29 -7.60
C VAL A 68 0.87 -1.40 -7.72
N MET A 69 2.07 -1.97 -7.70
CA MET A 69 3.32 -1.21 -7.85
C MET A 69 3.37 -0.47 -9.18
N MET A 70 2.90 -1.09 -10.25
CA MET A 70 2.85 -0.48 -11.58
C MET A 70 1.82 0.65 -11.67
N ALA A 71 0.72 0.53 -10.94
CA ALA A 71 -0.36 1.52 -10.97
C ALA A 71 -0.10 2.73 -10.08
N ALA A 72 0.61 2.56 -8.97
CA ALA A 72 0.79 3.61 -7.98
C ALA A 72 1.93 4.57 -8.34
N ASP A 73 1.68 5.87 -8.16
CA ASP A 73 2.70 6.92 -8.29
C ASP A 73 3.31 7.29 -6.93
N THR A 74 2.82 6.72 -5.86
CA THR A 74 3.21 7.04 -4.49
C THR A 74 3.81 5.81 -3.81
N PRO A 75 4.41 5.97 -2.64
CA PRO A 75 4.93 4.82 -1.89
C PRO A 75 3.86 3.77 -1.66
N VAL A 76 4.22 2.51 -1.82
CA VAL A 76 3.34 1.37 -1.57
C VAL A 76 3.88 0.54 -0.42
N PHE A 77 3.03 0.30 0.56
CA PHE A 77 3.26 -0.65 1.64
C PHE A 77 2.48 -1.91 1.33
N VAL A 78 3.13 -3.03 1.37
CA VAL A 78 2.55 -4.29 0.89
C VAL A 78 2.15 -5.17 2.07
N GLY A 79 0.89 -5.58 2.10
CA GLY A 79 0.40 -6.59 3.03
C GLY A 79 1.01 -7.94 2.68
N ILE A 80 1.66 -8.58 3.64
CA ILE A 80 2.31 -9.88 3.43
C ILE A 80 1.69 -11.00 4.25
N GLY A 81 0.54 -10.73 4.88
CA GLY A 81 -0.18 -11.71 5.68
C GLY A 81 0.18 -11.62 7.16
N GLY A 82 0.47 -12.73 7.79
CA GLY A 82 0.45 -12.91 9.24
C GLY A 82 -0.86 -13.57 9.61
N GLY A 83 -1.14 -13.84 10.86
CA GLY A 83 -2.35 -14.55 11.24
C GLY A 83 -2.46 -15.93 10.58
N LEU A 84 -3.14 -16.03 9.45
CA LEU A 84 -3.30 -17.30 8.72
C LEU A 84 -2.09 -17.66 7.86
N THR A 85 -1.38 -16.67 7.32
CA THR A 85 -0.14 -16.89 6.58
C THR A 85 1.03 -16.73 7.53
N LYS A 86 1.83 -17.78 7.70
CA LYS A 86 2.84 -17.86 8.75
C LYS A 86 4.21 -18.27 8.23
N GLY A 87 5.24 -18.04 9.06
CA GLY A 87 6.57 -18.58 8.91
C GLY A 87 7.30 -18.11 7.68
N GLU A 88 7.95 -19.01 6.99
CA GLU A 88 8.76 -18.71 5.81
C GLU A 88 7.97 -18.08 4.67
N ARG A 89 6.67 -18.35 4.59
CA ARG A 89 5.83 -17.76 3.56
C ARG A 89 5.73 -16.25 3.74
N VAL A 90 5.58 -15.79 4.98
CA VAL A 90 5.55 -14.35 5.29
C VAL A 90 6.90 -13.72 4.93
N LEU A 91 7.99 -14.36 5.30
CA LEU A 91 9.34 -13.90 4.95
C LEU A 91 9.54 -13.85 3.44
N GLY A 92 9.10 -14.88 2.73
CA GLY A 92 9.19 -14.93 1.27
C GLY A 92 8.40 -13.83 0.60
N LEU A 93 7.18 -13.58 1.07
CA LEU A 93 6.34 -12.48 0.56
C LEU A 93 6.98 -11.12 0.84
N GLY A 94 7.58 -10.94 2.02
CA GLY A 94 8.30 -9.72 2.38
C GLY A 94 9.49 -9.46 1.45
N ARG A 95 10.30 -10.48 1.20
CA ARG A 95 11.43 -10.37 0.27
C ARG A 95 10.97 -10.06 -1.15
N HIS A 96 9.88 -10.69 -1.58
CA HIS A 96 9.29 -10.40 -2.88
C HIS A 96 8.83 -8.96 -3.00
N ALA A 97 8.16 -8.46 -1.97
CA ALA A 97 7.71 -7.08 -1.93
C ALA A 97 8.89 -6.10 -2.01
N GLU A 98 9.95 -6.36 -1.26
CA GLU A 98 11.17 -5.57 -1.31
C GLU A 98 11.78 -5.58 -2.71
N TYR A 99 11.86 -6.73 -3.33
CA TYR A 99 12.35 -6.89 -4.70
C TYR A 99 11.54 -6.10 -5.71
N GLN A 100 10.23 -6.01 -5.50
CA GLN A 100 9.32 -5.26 -6.37
C GLN A 100 9.37 -3.76 -6.13
N GLY A 101 10.12 -3.29 -5.14
CA GLY A 101 10.27 -1.87 -4.87
C GLY A 101 9.30 -1.32 -3.83
N ALA A 102 8.67 -2.18 -3.04
CA ALA A 102 7.78 -1.72 -1.97
C ALA A 102 8.54 -0.84 -0.97
N PHE A 103 7.83 0.17 -0.46
CA PHE A 103 8.37 1.09 0.52
C PHE A 103 8.44 0.48 1.91
N GLY A 104 7.58 -0.49 2.19
CA GLY A 104 7.53 -1.25 3.43
C GLY A 104 6.57 -2.41 3.31
N VAL A 105 6.51 -3.21 4.37
CA VAL A 105 5.58 -4.33 4.45
C VAL A 105 4.67 -4.17 5.67
N VAL A 106 3.48 -4.74 5.59
CA VAL A 106 2.48 -4.69 6.66
C VAL A 106 2.08 -6.12 7.00
N VAL A 107 2.08 -6.44 8.29
CA VAL A 107 1.62 -7.73 8.78
C VAL A 107 0.31 -7.58 9.52
N ASN A 108 -0.54 -8.59 9.43
CA ASN A 108 -1.81 -8.62 10.13
C ASN A 108 -1.65 -9.18 11.54
N ALA A 109 -2.48 -8.69 12.45
CA ALA A 109 -2.60 -9.31 13.76
C ALA A 109 -3.50 -10.58 13.66
N PRO A 110 -3.25 -11.63 14.44
CA PRO A 110 -2.10 -11.76 15.33
C PRO A 110 -0.86 -12.27 14.58
N THR A 111 0.23 -11.55 14.72
CA THR A 111 1.53 -11.99 14.20
C THR A 111 2.49 -12.10 15.38
N PRO A 112 3.18 -13.23 15.54
CA PRO A 112 4.14 -13.37 16.64
C PRO A 112 5.27 -12.33 16.55
N ASN A 113 5.71 -11.83 17.68
CA ASN A 113 6.82 -10.89 17.74
C ASN A 113 8.10 -11.46 17.13
N SER A 114 8.30 -12.78 17.23
CA SER A 114 9.42 -13.46 16.59
C SER A 114 9.41 -13.28 15.08
N THR A 115 8.25 -13.38 14.44
CA THR A 115 8.10 -13.17 12.99
C THR A 115 8.40 -11.72 12.61
N VAL A 116 7.92 -10.76 13.38
CA VAL A 116 8.21 -9.34 13.16
C VAL A 116 9.71 -9.07 13.24
N LYS A 117 10.38 -9.68 14.23
CA LYS A 117 11.83 -9.56 14.40
C LYS A 117 12.58 -10.15 13.21
N GLU A 118 12.19 -11.34 12.76
CA GLU A 118 12.80 -11.97 11.59
C GLU A 118 12.66 -11.12 10.33
N LEU A 119 11.47 -10.55 10.12
CA LEU A 119 11.23 -9.65 8.99
C LEU A 119 12.13 -8.42 9.06
N LYS A 120 12.24 -7.82 10.23
CA LYS A 120 13.08 -6.65 10.43
C LYS A 120 14.56 -6.94 10.14
N GLU A 121 15.02 -8.11 10.50
CA GLU A 121 16.41 -8.53 10.26
C GLU A 121 16.65 -8.89 8.80
N ALA A 122 15.63 -9.41 8.09
CA ALA A 122 15.75 -9.89 6.71
C ALA A 122 15.58 -8.80 5.65
N LEU A 123 14.88 -7.71 5.97
CA LEU A 123 14.52 -6.67 5.00
C LEU A 123 15.31 -5.35 5.16
#